data_82b1f2e4547498286c3a8e03b2d2d03d
#
_entry.id   82b1f2e4547498286c3a8e03b2d2d03d
#
_cell.length_a   1.000
_cell.length_b   1.000
_cell.length_c   1.000
_cell.angle_alpha   90.00
_cell.angle_beta   90.00
_cell.angle_gamma   90.00
#
_symmetry.space_group_name_H-M   'P 1'
#
loop_
_entity.id
_entity.type
_entity.pdbx_description
1 polymer ?
#
loop_
_entity_poly.entity_id
_entity_poly.type
_entity_poly.pdbx_seq_one_letter_code
_entity_poly.pdbx_strand_id
1 'polypeptide(L)'
;VRRYLDGTEMRFDNPIWKHHGEFDRKRSNIDGAIDRHLTEFKTLDENGYLLYSGIMQGLLYAELAEAMRRKPYGAGDLIWMYNDCWPTLHSWSILDYYCKRKLAYHPVRRAFNPVTVVVSSDAETVTVHGVNDTPEIRTCEVRFGIFALAGGMKLDRTLPAELPANASTVLAEFPLSVWQEAGLKTHGCFAMLIDETGCSAWHRLFLERFKDLEFASPAVRISRDGEYAVLESDVFVWGVCLDPEGELPLADDCFDLLPGVPYRVKWNFAEYGEPCVLKCGSRDAVKQNP
;
A
#
# COMPACT_ATOMS: atom_id res chain seq x y z
N VAL A 1 1.89 17.18 9.86
CA VAL A 1 1.03 17.57 10.98
C VAL A 1 1.77 18.48 11.96
N ARG A 2 2.94 18.11 12.48
CA ARG A 2 3.69 18.89 13.50
C ARG A 2 3.91 20.35 13.13
N ARG A 3 4.12 20.64 11.83
CA ARG A 3 4.26 22.03 11.32
C ARG A 3 3.02 22.89 11.50
N TYR A 4 1.83 22.26 11.49
CA TYR A 4 0.56 22.99 11.65
C TYR A 4 0.26 23.31 13.11
N LEU A 5 0.90 22.61 14.03
CA LEU A 5 0.71 22.77 15.46
C LEU A 5 1.60 23.86 16.07
N ASP A 6 2.46 24.53 15.26
CA ASP A 6 3.30 25.64 15.64
C ASP A 6 4.09 25.41 16.95
N GLY A 7 4.70 24.21 17.07
CA GLY A 7 5.46 23.80 18.25
C GLY A 7 4.64 23.42 19.48
N THR A 8 3.32 23.43 19.40
CA THR A 8 2.44 22.96 20.49
C THR A 8 2.32 21.44 20.50
N GLU A 9 1.80 20.89 21.60
CA GLU A 9 1.64 19.43 21.73
C GLU A 9 0.65 18.86 20.71
N MET A 10 1.00 17.70 20.16
CA MET A 10 0.16 16.93 19.28
C MET A 10 -0.90 16.17 20.09
N ARG A 11 -2.05 16.82 20.30
CA ARG A 11 -3.18 16.31 21.06
C ARG A 11 -4.49 16.63 20.34
N PHE A 12 -5.42 15.71 20.37
CA PHE A 12 -6.75 15.88 19.75
C PHE A 12 -7.57 17.04 20.35
N ASP A 13 -7.33 17.39 21.62
CA ASP A 13 -8.01 18.50 22.30
C ASP A 13 -7.31 19.84 22.08
N ASN A 14 -6.14 19.87 21.42
CA ASN A 14 -5.42 21.09 21.08
C ASN A 14 -6.30 22.02 20.23
N PRO A 15 -6.49 23.30 20.62
CA PRO A 15 -7.27 24.26 19.84
C PRO A 15 -6.76 24.46 18.42
N ILE A 16 -5.42 24.42 18.21
CA ILE A 16 -4.81 24.55 16.89
C ILE A 16 -5.14 23.32 16.04
N TRP A 17 -5.11 22.11 16.62
CA TRP A 17 -5.57 20.91 15.94
C TRP A 17 -7.01 21.05 15.46
N LYS A 18 -7.90 21.54 16.33
CA LYS A 18 -9.31 21.74 15.99
C LYS A 18 -9.50 22.81 14.91
N HIS A 19 -8.70 23.88 14.96
CA HIS A 19 -8.75 24.95 13.97
C HIS A 19 -8.33 24.46 12.57
N HIS A 20 -7.31 23.60 12.49
CA HIS A 20 -6.83 23.02 11.25
C HIS A 20 -7.60 21.75 10.83
N GLY A 21 -8.55 21.27 11.63
CA GLY A 21 -9.46 20.22 11.24
C GLY A 21 -10.55 20.76 10.31
N GLU A 22 -10.69 20.21 9.13
CA GLU A 22 -11.71 20.63 8.16
C GLU A 22 -13.11 20.17 8.57
N PHE A 23 -13.20 19.03 9.28
CA PHE A 23 -14.44 18.43 9.73
C PHE A 23 -14.46 18.16 11.23
N ASP A 24 -15.64 18.24 11.82
CA ASP A 24 -15.86 17.68 13.15
C ASP A 24 -15.48 16.20 13.13
N ARG A 25 -14.51 15.82 13.96
CA ARG A 25 -14.00 14.46 14.09
C ARG A 25 -15.11 13.41 14.28
N LYS A 26 -16.20 13.77 14.92
CA LYS A 26 -17.36 12.87 15.13
C LYS A 26 -18.08 12.49 13.84
N ARG A 27 -17.79 13.17 12.73
CA ARG A 27 -18.40 12.95 11.41
C ARG A 27 -17.40 12.46 10.36
N SER A 28 -16.15 12.19 10.75
CA SER A 28 -15.14 11.73 9.81
C SER A 28 -15.46 10.32 9.30
N ASN A 29 -15.62 10.18 7.99
CA ASN A 29 -15.80 8.87 7.35
C ASN A 29 -14.55 7.98 7.50
N ILE A 30 -13.36 8.59 7.62
CA ILE A 30 -12.10 7.86 7.77
C ILE A 30 -12.04 7.15 9.13
N ASP A 31 -12.55 7.76 10.20
CA ASP A 31 -12.58 7.15 11.53
C ASP A 31 -13.39 5.85 11.53
N GLY A 32 -14.56 5.90 10.88
CA GLY A 32 -15.41 4.72 10.71
C GLY A 32 -14.78 3.64 9.80
N ALA A 33 -14.00 4.05 8.80
CA ALA A 33 -13.27 3.13 7.93
C ALA A 33 -12.12 2.44 8.68
N ILE A 34 -11.35 3.20 9.48
CA ILE A 34 -10.30 2.66 10.35
C ILE A 34 -10.89 1.61 11.31
N ASP A 35 -11.95 1.98 12.03
CA ASP A 35 -12.60 1.10 12.99
C ASP A 35 -13.18 -0.17 12.36
N ARG A 36 -13.69 -0.05 11.16
CA ARG A 36 -14.25 -1.19 10.43
C ARG A 36 -13.18 -2.13 9.88
N HIS A 37 -12.09 -1.59 9.32
CA HIS A 37 -11.17 -2.36 8.48
C HIS A 37 -9.79 -2.60 9.09
N LEU A 38 -9.24 -1.65 9.85
CA LEU A 38 -7.83 -1.72 10.26
C LEU A 38 -7.62 -2.04 11.75
N THR A 39 -8.30 -1.32 12.65
CA THR A 39 -8.11 -1.47 14.11
C THR A 39 -9.20 -0.74 14.88
N GLU A 40 -9.34 -1.01 16.17
CA GLU A 40 -10.25 -0.28 17.05
C GLU A 40 -9.79 1.19 17.18
N PHE A 41 -10.56 2.09 16.58
CA PHE A 41 -10.25 3.51 16.52
C PHE A 41 -10.03 4.16 17.91
N LYS A 42 -10.85 3.79 18.89
CA LYS A 42 -10.79 4.34 20.25
C LYS A 42 -9.50 4.05 21.01
N THR A 43 -8.70 3.10 20.54
CA THR A 43 -7.44 2.71 21.17
C THR A 43 -6.23 3.43 20.56
N LEU A 44 -6.45 4.31 19.56
CA LEU A 44 -5.39 5.05 18.91
C LEU A 44 -5.04 6.33 19.67
N ASP A 45 -3.75 6.55 19.86
CA ASP A 45 -3.19 7.86 20.13
C ASP A 45 -3.11 8.70 18.86
N GLU A 46 -2.65 9.93 18.94
CA GLU A 46 -2.53 10.84 17.81
C GLU A 46 -1.57 10.32 16.73
N ASN A 47 -0.47 9.67 17.11
CA ASN A 47 0.48 9.09 16.15
C ASN A 47 -0.13 7.89 15.41
N GLY A 48 -0.81 7.02 16.15
CA GLY A 48 -1.55 5.90 15.57
C GLY A 48 -2.66 6.38 14.64
N TYR A 49 -3.38 7.43 15.02
CA TYR A 49 -4.40 8.03 14.17
C TYR A 49 -3.83 8.55 12.85
N LEU A 50 -2.73 9.31 12.90
CA LEU A 50 -2.09 9.83 11.69
C LEU A 50 -1.62 8.71 10.77
N LEU A 51 -1.02 7.66 11.33
CA LEU A 51 -0.58 6.50 10.55
C LEU A 51 -1.76 5.80 9.89
N TYR A 52 -2.75 5.38 10.68
CA TYR A 52 -3.87 4.59 10.17
C TYR A 52 -4.80 5.37 9.26
N SER A 53 -4.97 6.69 9.48
CA SER A 53 -5.76 7.53 8.56
C SER A 53 -5.07 7.67 7.20
N GLY A 54 -3.76 7.87 7.18
CA GLY A 54 -2.98 7.95 5.94
C GLY A 54 -2.96 6.62 5.18
N ILE A 55 -2.75 5.50 5.87
CA ILE A 55 -2.80 4.16 5.27
C ILE A 55 -4.21 3.87 4.74
N MET A 56 -5.27 4.14 5.52
CA MET A 56 -6.65 3.88 5.11
C MET A 56 -7.04 4.69 3.88
N GLN A 57 -6.66 5.97 3.82
CA GLN A 57 -6.87 6.79 2.65
C GLN A 57 -6.18 6.20 1.41
N GLY A 58 -4.91 5.77 1.57
CA GLY A 58 -4.14 5.15 0.50
C GLY A 58 -4.78 3.86 -0.02
N LEU A 59 -5.24 2.99 0.88
CA LEU A 59 -5.93 1.75 0.53
C LEU A 59 -7.22 2.01 -0.25
N LEU A 60 -8.06 2.93 0.24
CA LEU A 60 -9.34 3.25 -0.42
C LEU A 60 -9.15 3.82 -1.83
N TYR A 61 -8.20 4.72 -2.00
CA TYR A 61 -7.95 5.34 -3.30
C TYR A 61 -7.27 4.39 -4.29
N ALA A 62 -6.31 3.58 -3.82
CA ALA A 62 -5.66 2.58 -4.66
C ALA A 62 -6.68 1.54 -5.13
N GLU A 63 -7.49 0.98 -4.22
CA GLU A 63 -8.51 -0.01 -4.55
C GLU A 63 -9.54 0.54 -5.56
N LEU A 64 -9.96 1.80 -5.41
CA LEU A 64 -10.87 2.44 -6.36
C LEU A 64 -10.25 2.53 -7.76
N ALA A 65 -9.02 3.05 -7.86
CA ALA A 65 -8.31 3.16 -9.13
C ALA A 65 -8.10 1.79 -9.80
N GLU A 66 -7.67 0.79 -9.03
CA GLU A 66 -7.44 -0.58 -9.51
C GLU A 66 -8.74 -1.26 -9.95
N ALA A 67 -9.84 -1.06 -9.19
CA ALA A 67 -11.15 -1.58 -9.55
C ALA A 67 -11.69 -0.99 -10.84
N MET A 68 -11.39 0.27 -11.14
CA MET A 68 -11.77 0.91 -12.40
C MET A 68 -10.87 0.46 -13.57
N ARG A 69 -9.55 0.43 -13.35
CA ARG A 69 -8.57 0.15 -14.41
C ARG A 69 -8.60 -1.30 -14.89
N ARG A 70 -8.94 -2.26 -14.04
CA ARG A 70 -9.09 -3.68 -14.47
C ARG A 70 -10.30 -3.92 -15.38
N LYS A 71 -11.24 -2.97 -15.49
CA LYS A 71 -12.42 -3.12 -16.37
C LYS A 71 -12.06 -2.70 -17.78
N PRO A 72 -12.42 -3.49 -18.82
CA PRO A 72 -12.08 -3.20 -20.21
C PRO A 72 -12.72 -1.91 -20.76
N TYR A 73 -13.71 -1.38 -20.05
CA TYR A 73 -14.41 -0.13 -20.41
C TYR A 73 -14.15 1.00 -19.38
N GLY A 74 -13.25 0.78 -18.43
CA GLY A 74 -12.84 1.80 -17.46
C GLY A 74 -11.95 2.84 -18.12
N ALA A 75 -12.37 4.11 -18.14
CA ALA A 75 -11.63 5.20 -18.78
C ALA A 75 -10.68 5.94 -17.83
N GLY A 76 -10.68 5.60 -16.55
CA GLY A 76 -9.83 6.21 -15.53
C GLY A 76 -10.59 6.59 -14.25
N ASP A 77 -9.88 7.23 -13.34
CA ASP A 77 -10.39 7.75 -12.08
C ASP A 77 -9.79 9.14 -11.81
N LEU A 78 -10.50 9.97 -11.08
CA LEU A 78 -10.09 11.33 -10.73
C LEU A 78 -10.13 11.49 -9.22
N ILE A 79 -8.96 11.72 -8.63
CA ILE A 79 -8.84 11.94 -7.19
C ILE A 79 -9.09 13.42 -6.86
N TRP A 80 -10.08 13.67 -6.06
CA TRP A 80 -10.33 14.96 -5.47
C TRP A 80 -9.82 14.97 -4.03
N MET A 81 -8.84 15.79 -3.66
CA MET A 81 -8.03 16.70 -4.50
C MET A 81 -6.57 16.26 -4.46
N TYR A 82 -5.75 16.82 -5.40
CA TYR A 82 -4.33 16.47 -5.48
C TYR A 82 -3.55 17.02 -4.28
N ASN A 83 -3.69 18.32 -3.97
CA ASN A 83 -3.02 18.98 -2.84
C ASN A 83 -3.96 19.85 -2.03
N ASP A 84 -3.60 20.09 -0.77
CA ASP A 84 -4.33 21.00 0.11
C ASP A 84 -4.11 22.46 -0.30
N CYS A 85 -5.18 23.26 -0.27
CA CYS A 85 -5.14 24.69 -0.54
C CYS A 85 -4.88 25.54 0.73
N TRP A 86 -4.94 24.92 1.91
CA TRP A 86 -4.60 25.51 3.20
C TRP A 86 -4.08 24.43 4.16
N PRO A 87 -3.37 24.77 5.25
CA PRO A 87 -2.81 23.78 6.17
C PRO A 87 -3.91 23.09 6.99
N THR A 88 -4.48 22.02 6.46
CA THR A 88 -5.52 21.21 7.10
C THR A 88 -5.00 19.87 7.59
N LEU A 89 -5.56 19.38 8.70
CA LEU A 89 -5.26 18.07 9.27
C LEU A 89 -6.16 16.96 8.74
N HIS A 90 -7.32 17.34 8.18
CA HIS A 90 -8.30 16.42 7.61
C HIS A 90 -8.66 16.88 6.21
N SER A 91 -8.25 16.12 5.20
CA SER A 91 -8.60 16.41 3.81
C SER A 91 -8.55 15.16 2.95
N TRP A 92 -9.04 15.29 1.73
CA TRP A 92 -9.02 14.24 0.72
C TRP A 92 -7.72 14.21 -0.11
N SER A 93 -6.87 15.24 0.01
CA SER A 93 -5.67 15.39 -0.80
C SER A 93 -4.61 14.33 -0.48
N ILE A 94 -3.76 14.06 -1.48
CA ILE A 94 -2.60 13.17 -1.35
C ILE A 94 -1.28 13.90 -1.13
N LEU A 95 -1.27 15.24 -1.33
CA LEU A 95 -0.21 16.15 -0.92
C LEU A 95 -0.74 17.13 0.11
N ASP A 96 0.09 17.52 1.06
CA ASP A 96 -0.26 18.55 2.02
C ASP A 96 -0.10 19.98 1.45
N TYR A 97 -0.42 20.99 2.25
CA TYR A 97 -0.30 22.41 1.88
C TYR A 97 1.12 22.80 1.48
N TYR A 98 2.14 22.16 2.03
CA TYR A 98 3.57 22.38 1.69
C TYR A 98 4.06 21.50 0.55
N CYS A 99 3.15 20.85 -0.19
CA CYS A 99 3.44 19.89 -1.25
C CYS A 99 4.23 18.65 -0.77
N LYS A 100 4.15 18.32 0.52
CA LYS A 100 4.71 17.08 1.05
C LYS A 100 3.79 15.91 0.74
N ARG A 101 4.38 14.77 0.43
CA ARG A 101 3.64 13.54 0.15
C ARG A 101 3.03 12.99 1.42
N LYS A 102 1.71 12.83 1.46
CA LYS A 102 1.03 12.08 2.51
C LYS A 102 1.24 10.59 2.28
N LEU A 103 1.05 9.76 3.29
CA LEU A 103 1.18 8.29 3.15
C LEU A 103 0.34 7.74 1.98
N ALA A 104 -0.84 8.28 1.76
CA ALA A 104 -1.72 7.90 0.67
C ALA A 104 -1.14 8.14 -0.75
N TYR A 105 -0.17 9.04 -0.90
CA TYR A 105 0.42 9.34 -2.20
C TYR A 105 1.04 8.12 -2.88
N HIS A 106 1.78 7.30 -2.13
CA HIS A 106 2.54 6.19 -2.70
C HIS A 106 1.67 5.03 -3.17
N PRO A 107 0.69 4.51 -2.38
CA PRO A 107 -0.27 3.52 -2.89
C PRO A 107 -1.03 4.01 -4.13
N VAL A 108 -1.47 5.27 -4.12
CA VAL A 108 -2.15 5.89 -5.27
C VAL A 108 -1.22 5.91 -6.48
N ARG A 109 0.02 6.37 -6.32
CA ARG A 109 1.00 6.38 -7.42
C ARG A 109 1.21 4.98 -8.01
N ARG A 110 1.32 3.94 -7.17
CA ARG A 110 1.44 2.54 -7.65
C ARG A 110 0.20 2.10 -8.41
N ALA A 111 -0.99 2.41 -7.89
CA ALA A 111 -2.25 2.06 -8.55
C ALA A 111 -2.41 2.75 -9.92
N PHE A 112 -1.76 3.90 -10.14
CA PHE A 112 -1.73 4.62 -11.42
C PHE A 112 -0.50 4.32 -12.29
N ASN A 113 0.34 3.35 -11.94
CA ASN A 113 1.41 2.94 -12.85
C ASN A 113 0.83 2.55 -14.22
N PRO A 114 1.37 3.06 -15.35
CA PRO A 114 0.83 2.78 -16.67
C PRO A 114 0.73 1.29 -16.99
N VAL A 115 1.69 0.49 -16.51
CA VAL A 115 1.66 -0.97 -16.59
C VAL A 115 1.57 -1.52 -15.19
N THR A 116 0.53 -2.30 -14.88
CA THR A 116 0.33 -2.86 -13.54
C THR A 116 -0.41 -4.20 -13.58
N VAL A 117 -0.51 -4.84 -12.44
CA VAL A 117 -1.27 -6.07 -12.23
C VAL A 117 -2.27 -5.86 -11.10
N VAL A 118 -3.46 -6.42 -11.26
CA VAL A 118 -4.52 -6.35 -10.23
C VAL A 118 -5.10 -7.74 -10.00
N VAL A 119 -5.16 -8.14 -8.74
CA VAL A 119 -5.86 -9.38 -8.32
C VAL A 119 -7.26 -9.00 -7.86
N SER A 120 -8.25 -9.70 -8.36
CA SER A 120 -9.64 -9.57 -7.90
C SER A 120 -10.26 -10.94 -7.64
N SER A 121 -11.40 -10.97 -6.98
CA SER A 121 -12.17 -12.19 -6.78
C SER A 121 -13.66 -11.91 -6.94
N ASP A 122 -14.36 -12.90 -7.44
CA ASP A 122 -15.80 -13.02 -7.31
C ASP A 122 -16.17 -14.16 -6.35
N ALA A 123 -17.37 -14.71 -6.43
CA ALA A 123 -17.83 -15.78 -5.53
C ALA A 123 -17.12 -17.14 -5.76
N GLU A 124 -16.51 -17.36 -6.91
CA GLU A 124 -15.98 -18.67 -7.32
C GLU A 124 -14.51 -18.62 -7.73
N THR A 125 -14.04 -17.47 -8.25
CA THR A 125 -12.77 -17.36 -8.96
C THR A 125 -11.92 -16.21 -8.43
N VAL A 126 -10.63 -16.43 -8.33
CA VAL A 126 -9.61 -15.37 -8.19
C VAL A 126 -9.04 -15.12 -9.57
N THR A 127 -9.09 -13.86 -10.01
CA THR A 127 -8.65 -13.42 -11.34
C THR A 127 -7.48 -12.45 -11.23
N VAL A 128 -6.46 -12.70 -12.03
CA VAL A 128 -5.28 -11.84 -12.20
C VAL A 128 -5.42 -11.06 -13.49
N HIS A 129 -5.50 -9.73 -13.39
CA HIS A 129 -5.60 -8.82 -14.53
C HIS A 129 -4.25 -8.12 -14.75
N GLY A 130 -3.76 -8.13 -15.98
CA GLY A 130 -2.71 -7.22 -16.45
C GLY A 130 -3.34 -5.97 -17.05
N VAL A 131 -2.88 -4.81 -16.65
CA VAL A 131 -3.34 -3.52 -17.16
C VAL A 131 -2.18 -2.82 -17.85
N ASN A 132 -2.39 -2.38 -19.08
CA ASN A 132 -1.40 -1.66 -19.88
C ASN A 132 -2.05 -0.45 -20.53
N ASP A 133 -1.82 0.73 -19.99
CA ASP A 133 -2.32 2.02 -20.52
C ASP A 133 -1.30 2.67 -21.47
N THR A 134 -0.29 1.92 -21.92
CA THR A 134 0.69 2.42 -22.92
C THR A 134 0.25 2.04 -24.34
N PRO A 135 0.71 2.77 -25.36
CA PRO A 135 0.39 2.45 -26.77
C PRO A 135 1.18 1.25 -27.31
N GLU A 136 2.06 0.63 -26.52
CA GLU A 136 2.89 -0.49 -26.94
C GLU A 136 2.47 -1.77 -26.24
N ILE A 137 2.60 -2.90 -26.95
CA ILE A 137 2.46 -4.22 -26.34
C ILE A 137 3.64 -4.43 -25.36
N ARG A 138 3.37 -5.01 -24.18
CA ARG A 138 4.36 -5.37 -23.20
C ARG A 138 4.40 -6.88 -23.03
N THR A 139 5.61 -7.44 -23.05
CA THR A 139 5.84 -8.86 -22.75
C THR A 139 6.61 -8.97 -21.43
N CYS A 140 6.17 -9.85 -20.56
CA CYS A 140 6.75 -10.08 -19.24
C CYS A 140 6.41 -11.48 -18.76
N GLU A 141 6.79 -11.81 -17.53
CA GLU A 141 6.22 -12.93 -16.81
C GLU A 141 5.22 -12.43 -15.78
N VAL A 142 4.15 -13.19 -15.56
CA VAL A 142 3.25 -13.00 -14.42
C VAL A 142 3.50 -14.11 -13.42
N ARG A 143 3.92 -13.75 -12.19
CA ARG A 143 3.99 -14.63 -11.04
C ARG A 143 2.82 -14.35 -10.12
N PHE A 144 2.07 -15.38 -9.74
CA PHE A 144 0.87 -15.23 -8.93
C PHE A 144 0.62 -16.44 -8.03
N GLY A 145 -0.17 -16.24 -7.01
CA GLY A 145 -0.53 -17.34 -6.12
C GLY A 145 -1.09 -16.91 -4.77
N ILE A 146 -0.83 -17.75 -3.78
CA ILE A 146 -1.31 -17.61 -2.40
C ILE A 146 -0.11 -17.67 -1.46
N PHE A 147 0.06 -16.64 -0.63
CA PHE A 147 1.11 -16.57 0.39
C PHE A 147 0.51 -16.67 1.79
N ALA A 148 1.26 -17.25 2.72
CA ALA A 148 0.91 -17.26 4.12
C ALA A 148 1.42 -15.97 4.81
N LEU A 149 0.61 -15.36 5.69
CA LEU A 149 1.02 -14.18 6.47
C LEU A 149 2.22 -14.47 7.37
N ALA A 150 2.32 -15.69 7.89
CA ALA A 150 3.45 -16.16 8.71
C ALA A 150 4.67 -16.61 7.90
N GLY A 151 4.61 -16.52 6.57
CA GLY A 151 5.71 -16.87 5.68
C GLY A 151 5.45 -18.11 4.82
N GLY A 152 6.09 -18.12 3.64
CA GLY A 152 5.98 -19.18 2.64
C GLY A 152 4.83 -19.00 1.65
N MET A 153 4.89 -19.79 0.58
CA MET A 153 3.92 -19.80 -0.52
C MET A 153 3.10 -21.08 -0.50
N LYS A 154 1.76 -20.98 -0.53
CA LYS A 154 0.84 -22.11 -0.66
C LYS A 154 0.59 -22.45 -2.12
N LEU A 155 0.50 -21.45 -2.96
CA LEU A 155 0.43 -21.53 -4.41
C LEU A 155 1.40 -20.51 -4.98
N ASP A 156 2.24 -20.92 -5.94
CA ASP A 156 3.23 -20.07 -6.58
C ASP A 156 3.41 -20.54 -8.03
N ARG A 157 2.98 -19.74 -8.98
CA ARG A 157 3.02 -20.05 -10.40
C ARG A 157 3.56 -18.87 -11.17
N THR A 158 4.36 -19.14 -12.20
CA THR A 158 4.87 -18.15 -13.14
C THR A 158 4.51 -18.58 -14.57
N LEU A 159 3.98 -17.64 -15.34
CA LEU A 159 3.57 -17.84 -16.72
C LEU A 159 4.09 -16.68 -17.58
N PRO A 160 4.46 -16.92 -18.86
CA PRO A 160 4.67 -15.83 -19.80
C PRO A 160 3.38 -15.07 -20.01
N ALA A 161 3.47 -13.75 -20.11
CA ALA A 161 2.34 -12.84 -20.27
C ALA A 161 2.60 -11.81 -21.36
N GLU A 162 1.55 -11.50 -22.11
CA GLU A 162 1.51 -10.40 -23.05
C GLU A 162 0.38 -9.45 -22.63
N LEU A 163 0.69 -8.18 -22.50
CA LEU A 163 -0.26 -7.12 -22.17
C LEU A 163 -0.46 -6.27 -23.43
N PRO A 164 -1.58 -6.42 -24.12
CA PRO A 164 -1.92 -5.59 -25.28
C PRO A 164 -1.96 -4.10 -24.95
N ALA A 165 -1.65 -3.26 -25.92
CA ALA A 165 -1.68 -1.82 -25.77
C ALA A 165 -3.09 -1.30 -25.39
N ASN A 166 -3.16 -0.36 -24.45
CA ASN A 166 -4.39 0.29 -23.99
C ASN A 166 -5.49 -0.71 -23.59
N ALA A 167 -5.11 -1.76 -22.85
CA ALA A 167 -6.03 -2.83 -22.50
C ALA A 167 -5.87 -3.34 -21.07
N SER A 168 -6.96 -3.87 -20.54
CA SER A 168 -6.98 -4.76 -19.38
C SER A 168 -7.24 -6.18 -19.86
N THR A 169 -6.38 -7.12 -19.47
CA THR A 169 -6.38 -8.50 -19.95
C THR A 169 -6.35 -9.47 -18.78
N VAL A 170 -7.14 -10.53 -18.81
CA VAL A 170 -7.03 -11.62 -17.83
C VAL A 170 -5.77 -12.44 -18.16
N LEU A 171 -4.85 -12.51 -17.21
CA LEU A 171 -3.58 -13.24 -17.35
C LEU A 171 -3.65 -14.63 -16.74
N ALA A 172 -4.40 -14.80 -15.66
CA ALA A 172 -4.57 -16.07 -14.98
C ALA A 172 -5.84 -16.10 -14.13
N GLU A 173 -6.33 -17.30 -13.88
CA GLU A 173 -7.44 -17.55 -12.98
C GLU A 173 -7.18 -18.83 -12.18
N PHE A 174 -7.75 -18.89 -10.98
CA PHE A 174 -7.80 -20.11 -10.17
C PHE A 174 -9.03 -20.12 -9.25
N PRO A 175 -9.52 -21.32 -8.83
CA PRO A 175 -10.69 -21.40 -7.98
C PRO A 175 -10.47 -20.72 -6.62
N LEU A 176 -11.44 -19.95 -6.17
CA LEU A 176 -11.44 -19.33 -4.84
C LEU A 176 -11.35 -20.38 -3.72
N SER A 177 -11.89 -21.58 -3.92
CA SER A 177 -11.83 -22.68 -2.96
C SER A 177 -10.40 -23.04 -2.54
N VAL A 178 -9.41 -22.92 -3.44
CA VAL A 178 -7.99 -23.17 -3.12
C VAL A 178 -7.48 -22.21 -2.03
N TRP A 179 -7.92 -20.95 -2.07
CA TRP A 179 -7.60 -19.97 -1.03
C TRP A 179 -8.41 -20.20 0.24
N GLN A 180 -9.70 -20.51 0.12
CA GLN A 180 -10.56 -20.84 1.27
C GLN A 180 -10.01 -22.04 2.06
N GLU A 181 -9.54 -23.08 1.39
CA GLU A 181 -8.89 -24.24 2.00
C GLU A 181 -7.56 -23.90 2.69
N ALA A 182 -6.81 -22.92 2.16
CA ALA A 182 -5.60 -22.44 2.82
C ALA A 182 -5.91 -21.63 4.09
N GLY A 183 -7.04 -20.92 4.11
CA GLY A 183 -7.51 -20.09 5.23
C GLY A 183 -7.44 -18.59 4.93
N LEU A 184 -8.60 -17.94 4.84
CA LEU A 184 -8.71 -16.53 4.44
C LEU A 184 -8.09 -15.55 5.45
N LYS A 185 -8.03 -15.91 6.74
CA LYS A 185 -7.42 -15.07 7.79
C LYS A 185 -5.91 -15.16 7.89
N THR A 186 -5.35 -16.24 7.38
CA THR A 186 -3.91 -16.56 7.49
C THR A 186 -3.16 -16.43 6.17
N HIS A 187 -3.88 -16.26 5.04
CA HIS A 187 -3.29 -16.21 3.71
C HIS A 187 -3.86 -15.06 2.89
N GLY A 188 -3.04 -14.52 1.99
CA GLY A 188 -3.41 -13.55 0.97
C GLY A 188 -3.10 -14.07 -0.43
N CYS A 189 -3.76 -13.51 -1.44
CA CYS A 189 -3.39 -13.70 -2.83
C CYS A 189 -2.44 -12.59 -3.30
N PHE A 190 -1.58 -12.91 -4.27
CA PHE A 190 -0.67 -11.96 -4.89
C PHE A 190 -0.55 -12.19 -6.38
N ALA A 191 -0.13 -11.16 -7.10
CA ALA A 191 0.39 -11.23 -8.45
C ALA A 191 1.49 -10.19 -8.65
N MET A 192 2.47 -10.53 -9.50
CA MET A 192 3.60 -9.69 -9.87
C MET A 192 3.81 -9.73 -11.37
N LEU A 193 4.19 -8.60 -11.96
CA LEU A 193 4.78 -8.55 -13.29
C LEU A 193 6.30 -8.51 -13.15
N ILE A 194 6.96 -9.39 -13.87
CA ILE A 194 8.44 -9.53 -13.85
C ILE A 194 8.93 -9.33 -15.28
N ASP A 195 9.71 -8.29 -15.46
CA ASP A 195 10.40 -7.99 -16.72
C ASP A 195 11.91 -8.13 -16.57
N GLU A 196 12.67 -7.71 -17.57
CA GLU A 196 14.14 -7.77 -17.58
C GLU A 196 14.80 -6.97 -16.45
N THR A 197 14.08 -6.01 -15.83
CA THR A 197 14.55 -5.20 -14.72
C THR A 197 14.17 -5.78 -13.34
N GLY A 198 13.40 -6.87 -13.32
CA GLY A 198 12.88 -7.51 -12.13
C GLY A 198 11.38 -7.28 -11.92
N CYS A 199 10.90 -7.19 -10.66
CA CYS A 199 9.50 -6.94 -10.37
C CYS A 199 9.16 -5.48 -10.71
N SER A 200 8.37 -5.27 -11.76
CA SER A 200 7.96 -3.95 -12.24
C SER A 200 6.64 -3.46 -11.63
N ALA A 201 5.77 -4.38 -11.24
CA ALA A 201 4.52 -4.10 -10.53
C ALA A 201 4.07 -5.32 -9.74
N TRP A 202 3.38 -5.10 -8.63
CA TRP A 202 2.75 -6.17 -7.90
C TRP A 202 1.50 -5.70 -7.16
N HIS A 203 0.61 -6.64 -6.87
CA HIS A 203 -0.64 -6.41 -6.16
C HIS A 203 -0.92 -7.56 -5.20
N ARG A 204 -1.67 -7.30 -4.13
CA ARG A 204 -2.18 -8.31 -3.22
C ARG A 204 -3.66 -8.12 -2.96
N LEU A 205 -4.34 -9.20 -2.61
CA LEU A 205 -5.75 -9.21 -2.25
C LEU A 205 -5.96 -9.95 -0.93
N PHE A 206 -6.80 -9.38 -0.07
CA PHE A 206 -7.38 -10.04 1.10
C PHE A 206 -8.90 -9.95 1.02
N LEU A 207 -9.60 -11.02 1.38
CA LEU A 207 -11.07 -11.02 1.48
C LEU A 207 -11.54 -10.68 2.89
N GLU A 208 -10.71 -10.92 3.89
CA GLU A 208 -10.95 -10.50 5.27
C GLU A 208 -10.44 -9.08 5.50
N ARG A 209 -11.01 -8.40 6.50
CA ARG A 209 -10.55 -7.08 6.90
C ARG A 209 -9.19 -7.17 7.57
N PHE A 210 -8.35 -6.18 7.40
CA PHE A 210 -6.99 -6.19 7.98
C PHE A 210 -6.97 -6.51 9.47
N LYS A 211 -7.93 -5.99 10.25
CA LYS A 211 -8.02 -6.26 11.70
C LYS A 211 -8.39 -7.70 12.06
N ASP A 212 -8.93 -8.46 11.12
CA ASP A 212 -9.34 -9.84 11.31
C ASP A 212 -8.27 -10.83 10.80
N LEU A 213 -7.21 -10.33 10.16
CA LEU A 213 -6.08 -11.11 9.66
C LEU A 213 -5.12 -11.47 10.79
N GLU A 214 -4.58 -12.69 10.75
CA GLU A 214 -3.65 -13.24 11.74
C GLU A 214 -2.20 -12.91 11.34
N PHE A 215 -1.80 -11.65 11.48
CA PHE A 215 -0.44 -11.21 11.15
C PHE A 215 0.60 -11.78 12.13
N ALA A 216 1.75 -12.19 11.59
CA ALA A 216 2.93 -12.45 12.39
C ALA A 216 3.60 -11.12 12.83
N SER A 217 4.42 -11.17 13.88
CA SER A 217 5.21 -10.00 14.30
C SER A 217 6.15 -9.58 13.18
N PRO A 218 6.16 -8.29 12.80
CA PRO A 218 6.95 -7.83 11.67
C PRO A 218 8.45 -7.91 11.95
N ALA A 219 9.20 -8.47 11.01
CA ALA A 219 10.65 -8.53 11.04
C ALA A 219 11.20 -8.16 9.66
N VAL A 220 12.03 -7.11 9.59
CA VAL A 220 12.55 -6.58 8.34
C VAL A 220 14.06 -6.55 8.39
N ARG A 221 14.70 -7.12 7.36
CA ARG A 221 16.12 -6.97 7.06
C ARG A 221 16.27 -5.88 6.01
N ILE A 222 17.26 -5.03 6.19
CA ILE A 222 17.58 -3.97 5.22
C ILE A 222 19.02 -4.16 4.80
N SER A 223 19.25 -4.18 3.50
CA SER A 223 20.58 -4.24 2.89
C SER A 223 20.72 -3.18 1.81
N ARG A 224 21.96 -2.97 1.36
CA ARG A 224 22.27 -2.01 0.29
C ARG A 224 22.66 -2.74 -0.99
N ASP A 225 22.06 -2.32 -2.11
CA ASP A 225 22.44 -2.75 -3.44
C ASP A 225 22.59 -1.53 -4.35
N GLY A 226 23.82 -1.04 -4.49
CA GLY A 226 24.12 0.19 -5.21
C GLY A 226 23.43 1.43 -4.62
N GLU A 227 22.52 2.00 -5.39
CA GLU A 227 21.68 3.15 -4.99
C GLU A 227 20.31 2.73 -4.41
N TYR A 228 20.11 1.45 -4.12
CA TYR A 228 18.86 0.94 -3.59
C TYR A 228 19.01 0.45 -2.15
N ALA A 229 18.05 0.81 -1.32
CA ALA A 229 17.73 0.08 -0.09
C ALA A 229 16.89 -1.13 -0.48
N VAL A 230 17.31 -2.31 -0.06
CA VAL A 230 16.61 -3.58 -0.31
C VAL A 230 16.04 -4.06 1.00
N LEU A 231 14.73 -4.15 1.08
CA LEU A 231 13.99 -4.59 2.26
C LEU A 231 13.43 -5.99 2.04
N GLU A 232 13.62 -6.86 3.02
CA GLU A 232 13.14 -8.24 2.98
C GLU A 232 12.51 -8.65 4.30
N SER A 233 11.54 -9.55 4.24
CA SER A 233 10.93 -10.16 5.41
C SER A 233 10.56 -11.62 5.11
N ASP A 234 10.70 -12.49 6.10
CA ASP A 234 10.24 -13.88 6.01
C ASP A 234 8.74 -14.02 6.27
N VAL A 235 8.11 -12.96 6.81
CA VAL A 235 6.67 -12.85 7.05
C VAL A 235 6.09 -11.70 6.25
N PHE A 236 4.78 -11.68 6.04
CA PHE A 236 4.13 -10.53 5.42
C PHE A 236 4.15 -9.32 6.36
N VAL A 237 4.62 -8.18 5.85
CA VAL A 237 4.60 -6.90 6.58
C VAL A 237 3.89 -5.88 5.72
N TRP A 238 2.86 -5.24 6.27
CA TRP A 238 2.05 -4.28 5.52
C TRP A 238 2.30 -2.83 5.96
N GLY A 239 2.16 -1.89 5.02
CA GLY A 239 2.26 -0.47 5.28
C GLY A 239 3.61 -0.04 5.84
N VAL A 240 4.70 -0.58 5.29
CA VAL A 240 6.07 -0.22 5.70
C VAL A 240 6.37 1.22 5.32
N CYS A 241 6.69 2.06 6.31
CA CYS A 241 7.00 3.46 6.13
C CYS A 241 8.44 3.77 6.55
N LEU A 242 9.20 4.33 5.62
CA LEU A 242 10.55 4.85 5.82
C LEU A 242 10.53 6.35 6.17
N ASP A 243 9.53 7.08 5.67
CA ASP A 243 9.31 8.50 5.91
C ASP A 243 7.82 8.84 6.05
N PRO A 244 7.18 8.48 7.18
CA PRO A 244 5.74 8.69 7.36
C PRO A 244 5.32 10.17 7.37
N GLU A 245 6.26 11.11 7.50
CA GLU A 245 5.98 12.56 7.49
C GLU A 245 6.17 13.20 6.12
N GLY A 246 6.67 12.46 5.10
CA GLY A 246 6.87 12.94 3.75
C GLY A 246 7.95 14.03 3.62
N GLU A 247 8.97 13.99 4.50
CA GLU A 247 10.07 14.95 4.48
C GLU A 247 11.09 14.66 3.37
N LEU A 248 11.23 13.38 3.01
CA LEU A 248 12.14 12.93 1.98
C LEU A 248 11.39 12.76 0.63
N PRO A 249 12.01 13.12 -0.50
CA PRO A 249 11.41 12.91 -1.82
C PRO A 249 11.57 11.45 -2.31
N LEU A 250 11.20 10.49 -1.47
CA LEU A 250 11.37 9.07 -1.76
C LEU A 250 10.65 8.67 -3.05
N ALA A 251 11.26 7.78 -3.82
CA ALA A 251 10.63 7.21 -5.00
C ALA A 251 9.39 6.39 -4.62
N ASP A 252 9.45 5.68 -3.48
CA ASP A 252 8.32 4.93 -2.92
C ASP A 252 8.39 4.84 -1.40
N ASP A 253 7.21 4.72 -0.77
CA ASP A 253 7.02 4.54 0.66
C ASP A 253 5.63 3.93 0.92
N CYS A 254 5.32 3.60 2.16
CA CYS A 254 4.05 2.99 2.55
C CYS A 254 3.70 1.78 1.66
N PHE A 255 4.63 0.83 1.57
CA PHE A 255 4.51 -0.40 0.77
C PHE A 255 4.41 -1.63 1.67
N ASP A 256 4.03 -2.76 1.06
CA ASP A 256 4.00 -4.04 1.77
C ASP A 256 5.21 -4.89 1.37
N LEU A 257 5.63 -5.79 2.27
CA LEU A 257 6.66 -6.80 2.00
C LEU A 257 6.01 -8.17 1.90
N LEU A 258 6.14 -8.79 0.72
CA LEU A 258 5.71 -10.17 0.51
C LEU A 258 6.78 -11.13 1.08
N PRO A 259 6.40 -12.22 1.78
CA PRO A 259 7.37 -13.14 2.37
C PRO A 259 8.40 -13.66 1.38
N GLY A 260 9.70 -13.46 1.70
CA GLY A 260 10.81 -13.93 0.88
C GLY A 260 10.99 -13.21 -0.46
N VAL A 261 10.33 -12.07 -0.68
CA VAL A 261 10.47 -11.27 -1.90
C VAL A 261 11.11 -9.94 -1.56
N PRO A 262 12.30 -9.63 -2.12
CA PRO A 262 12.97 -8.34 -1.91
C PRO A 262 12.16 -7.18 -2.48
N TYR A 263 12.08 -6.09 -1.73
CA TYR A 263 11.51 -4.81 -2.17
C TYR A 263 12.62 -3.77 -2.28
N ARG A 264 12.75 -3.12 -3.43
CA ARG A 264 13.83 -2.18 -3.74
C ARG A 264 13.30 -0.76 -3.76
N VAL A 265 13.88 0.11 -2.94
CA VAL A 265 13.58 1.54 -2.92
C VAL A 265 14.85 2.31 -3.28
N LYS A 266 14.77 3.19 -4.27
CA LYS A 266 15.89 4.09 -4.58
C LYS A 266 16.14 4.99 -3.38
N TRP A 267 17.39 5.02 -2.88
CA TRP A 267 17.76 5.67 -1.63
C TRP A 267 19.05 6.46 -1.75
N ASN A 268 19.02 7.72 -1.35
CA ASN A 268 20.22 8.55 -1.33
C ASN A 268 20.97 8.40 0.00
N PHE A 269 21.81 7.39 0.10
CA PHE A 269 22.58 7.08 1.32
C PHE A 269 23.47 8.23 1.79
N ALA A 270 23.96 9.08 0.87
CA ALA A 270 24.83 10.20 1.22
C ALA A 270 24.04 11.34 1.92
N GLU A 271 22.79 11.52 1.56
CA GLU A 271 21.94 12.59 2.07
C GLU A 271 21.06 12.12 3.24
N TYR A 272 20.48 10.90 3.15
CA TYR A 272 19.49 10.43 4.11
C TYR A 272 20.07 9.49 5.17
N GLY A 273 21.35 9.07 5.03
CA GLY A 273 21.97 8.07 5.90
C GLY A 273 21.42 6.67 5.66
N GLU A 274 21.52 5.80 6.67
CA GLU A 274 21.01 4.42 6.56
C GLU A 274 19.48 4.39 6.70
N PRO A 275 18.78 3.65 5.83
CA PRO A 275 17.33 3.51 5.91
C PRO A 275 16.92 2.70 7.14
N CYS A 276 15.80 3.09 7.75
CA CYS A 276 15.17 2.30 8.79
C CYS A 276 13.64 2.33 8.65
N VAL A 277 12.97 1.26 9.07
CA VAL A 277 11.51 1.23 9.13
C VAL A 277 11.05 2.01 10.35
N LEU A 278 10.46 3.17 10.14
CA LEU A 278 9.97 4.04 11.20
C LEU A 278 8.60 3.59 11.72
N LYS A 279 7.74 3.12 10.81
CA LYS A 279 6.38 2.63 11.11
C LYS A 279 6.00 1.50 10.15
N CYS A 280 5.04 0.69 10.56
CA CYS A 280 4.31 -0.20 9.66
C CYS A 280 2.85 -0.30 10.11
N GLY A 281 2.03 -0.99 9.34
CA GLY A 281 0.61 -1.20 9.64
C GLY A 281 0.36 -2.08 10.87
N SER A 282 1.33 -2.89 11.30
CA SER A 282 1.25 -3.64 12.55
C SER A 282 1.40 -2.72 13.75
N ARG A 283 0.71 -3.04 14.86
CA ARG A 283 0.91 -2.37 16.15
C ARG A 283 2.20 -2.81 16.85
N ASP A 284 2.67 -4.00 16.53
CA ASP A 284 3.93 -4.50 17.07
C ASP A 284 5.11 -3.69 16.52
N ALA A 285 6.09 -3.47 17.39
CA ALA A 285 7.33 -2.84 16.94
C ALA A 285 8.04 -3.72 15.90
N VAL A 286 8.50 -3.10 14.82
CA VAL A 286 9.25 -3.80 13.77
C VAL A 286 10.59 -4.25 14.34
N LYS A 287 10.88 -5.56 14.28
CA LYS A 287 12.21 -6.08 14.54
C LYS A 287 13.07 -5.82 13.30
N GLN A 288 14.04 -4.95 13.42
CA GLN A 288 15.02 -4.70 12.38
C GLN A 288 16.29 -5.46 12.71
N ASN A 289 16.67 -6.39 11.84
CA ASN A 289 17.93 -7.11 11.95
C ASN A 289 18.94 -6.44 11.01
N PRO A 290 20.14 -6.17 11.49
CA PRO A 290 21.22 -5.61 10.68
C PRO A 290 21.62 -6.52 9.52
#